data_776a1cc7ac1124b11f3b9ac15f713fa0
#
_entry.id   776a1cc7ac1124b11f3b9ac15f713fa0
#
_cell.length_a   1.000
_cell.length_b   1.000
_cell.length_c   1.000
_cell.angle_alpha   90.00
_cell.angle_beta   90.00
_cell.angle_gamma   90.00
#
_symmetry.space_group_name_H-M   'P 1'
#
loop_
_entity.id
_entity.type
_entity.pdbx_description
1 polymer ?
#
loop_
_entity_poly.entity_id
_entity_poly.type
_entity_poly.pdbx_seq_one_letter_code
_entity_poly.pdbx_strand_id
1 'polypeptide(L)'
;MPVIMEPNDAPIVPAVLTQDNAVTMAHPRNTLVCTELPYYRDIGYADLSDFFYIWLRRSLKETYPQMFLPMVTSKNELSTVSTYYGVPKEESEKTYRADMLTVCGKLYECCSEDY
;
A
#
# COMPACT_ATOMS: atom_id res chain seq x y z
N MET A 1 31.04 -4.91 -22.72
CA MET A 1 31.09 -3.45 -22.55
C MET A 1 29.93 -3.07 -21.66
N PRO A 2 30.14 -2.43 -20.52
CA PRO A 2 29.01 -1.89 -19.74
C PRO A 2 28.37 -0.75 -20.53
N VAL A 3 27.07 -0.79 -20.72
CA VAL A 3 26.31 0.32 -21.29
C VAL A 3 26.25 1.39 -20.17
N ILE A 4 27.06 2.45 -20.33
CA ILE A 4 26.96 3.64 -19.50
C ILE A 4 25.74 4.38 -20.03
N MET A 5 24.65 4.39 -19.26
CA MET A 5 23.53 5.28 -19.54
C MET A 5 24.01 6.72 -19.25
N GLU A 6 24.03 7.56 -20.26
CA GLU A 6 24.25 8.99 -20.10
C GLU A 6 23.16 9.55 -19.16
N PRO A 7 23.49 10.45 -18.23
CA PRO A 7 22.50 11.10 -17.41
C PRO A 7 21.50 11.82 -18.33
N ASN A 8 20.25 11.38 -18.28
CA ASN A 8 19.18 11.98 -19.03
C ASN A 8 18.96 13.40 -18.48
N ASP A 9 19.11 14.43 -19.29
CA ASP A 9 18.83 15.84 -18.94
C ASP A 9 17.33 16.12 -18.75
N ALA A 10 16.52 15.09 -18.61
CA ALA A 10 15.10 15.24 -18.30
C ALA A 10 14.94 15.92 -16.92
N PRO A 11 14.03 16.89 -16.78
CA PRO A 11 13.79 17.54 -15.52
C PRO A 11 13.41 16.52 -14.46
N ILE A 12 14.09 16.56 -13.31
CA ILE A 12 13.76 15.70 -12.16
C ILE A 12 12.38 16.13 -11.67
N VAL A 13 11.38 15.30 -11.94
CA VAL A 13 10.04 15.48 -11.36
C VAL A 13 10.08 14.90 -9.94
N PRO A 14 9.78 15.70 -8.90
CA PRO A 14 9.78 15.19 -7.54
C PRO A 14 8.72 14.10 -7.37
N ALA A 15 9.12 12.98 -6.76
CA ALA A 15 8.18 11.94 -6.39
C ALA A 15 7.26 12.41 -5.26
N VAL A 16 5.99 12.09 -5.36
CA VAL A 16 5.00 12.31 -4.29
C VAL A 16 4.80 10.97 -3.59
N LEU A 17 5.08 10.94 -2.29
CA LEU A 17 4.86 9.77 -1.44
C LEU A 17 3.66 10.03 -0.53
N THR A 18 2.66 9.16 -0.61
CA THR A 18 1.48 9.20 0.26
C THR A 18 1.30 7.86 0.96
N GLN A 19 0.72 7.90 2.16
CA GLN A 19 0.21 6.70 2.84
C GLN A 19 -1.30 6.80 2.88
N ASP A 20 -1.97 5.86 2.20
CA ASP A 20 -3.42 5.88 2.09
C ASP A 20 -3.99 4.46 1.98
N ASN A 21 -5.31 4.33 2.11
CA ASN A 21 -6.00 3.06 1.93
C ASN A 21 -6.39 2.90 0.45
N ALA A 22 -5.88 1.86 -0.20
CA ALA A 22 -6.11 1.59 -1.61
C ALA A 22 -7.60 1.44 -1.99
N VAL A 23 -8.45 1.01 -1.05
CA VAL A 23 -9.90 0.87 -1.28
C VAL A 23 -10.58 2.23 -1.39
N THR A 24 -10.11 3.23 -0.63
CA THR A 24 -10.77 4.55 -0.53
C THR A 24 -10.05 5.65 -1.28
N MET A 25 -8.75 5.54 -1.51
CA MET A 25 -7.95 6.57 -2.16
C MET A 25 -8.44 6.86 -3.58
N ALA A 26 -8.25 8.10 -4.00
CA ALA A 26 -8.44 8.51 -5.39
C ALA A 26 -7.15 8.30 -6.18
N HIS A 27 -7.27 7.76 -7.38
CA HIS A 27 -6.15 7.55 -8.28
C HIS A 27 -6.20 8.57 -9.42
N PRO A 28 -5.07 9.15 -9.84
CA PRO A 28 -5.04 10.03 -11.00
C PRO A 28 -5.34 9.22 -12.28
N ARG A 29 -6.02 9.83 -13.23
CA ARG A 29 -6.30 9.21 -14.54
C ARG A 29 -5.07 9.24 -15.44
N ASN A 30 -5.07 8.42 -16.47
CA ASN A 30 -3.97 8.28 -17.43
C ASN A 30 -2.64 7.95 -16.76
N THR A 31 -2.66 6.97 -15.90
CA THR A 31 -1.49 6.58 -15.10
C THR A 31 -1.05 5.16 -15.48
N LEU A 32 0.26 4.98 -15.60
CA LEU A 32 0.84 3.65 -15.61
C LEU A 32 0.87 3.14 -14.17
N VAL A 33 0.14 2.05 -13.92
CA VAL A 33 0.05 1.43 -12.59
C VAL A 33 1.05 0.30 -12.47
N CYS A 34 1.90 0.38 -11.45
CA CYS A 34 2.75 -0.72 -11.00
C CYS A 34 2.44 -0.97 -9.53
N THR A 35 1.93 -2.15 -9.20
CA THR A 35 1.49 -2.46 -7.84
C THR A 35 1.86 -3.86 -7.42
N GLU A 36 2.09 -4.01 -6.12
CA GLU A 36 2.19 -5.31 -5.45
C GLU A 36 1.09 -5.38 -4.39
N LEU A 37 0.19 -6.34 -4.57
CA LEU A 37 -0.96 -6.51 -3.68
C LEU A 37 -0.64 -7.53 -2.57
N PRO A 38 -1.27 -7.39 -1.38
CA PRO A 38 -1.08 -8.33 -0.28
C PRO A 38 -1.47 -9.75 -0.67
N TYR A 39 -0.68 -10.72 -0.24
CA TYR A 39 -0.93 -12.13 -0.51
C TYR A 39 -2.15 -12.62 0.27
N TYR A 40 -2.92 -13.49 -0.39
CA TYR A 40 -4.23 -13.92 0.08
C TYR A 40 -4.23 -14.53 1.49
N ARG A 41 -3.19 -15.26 1.91
CA ARG A 41 -3.26 -16.08 3.13
C ARG A 41 -2.05 -16.06 4.05
N ASP A 42 -0.93 -15.56 3.61
CA ASP A 42 0.32 -16.02 4.20
C ASP A 42 0.93 -15.05 5.22
N ILE A 43 0.61 -13.77 5.17
CA ILE A 43 1.32 -12.77 5.97
C ILE A 43 0.36 -11.76 6.57
N GLY A 44 0.38 -11.62 7.90
CA GLY A 44 -0.19 -10.48 8.62
C GLY A 44 0.74 -9.28 8.52
N TYR A 45 0.60 -8.51 7.45
CA TYR A 45 1.48 -7.36 7.18
C TYR A 45 1.42 -6.31 8.27
N ALA A 46 0.26 -6.10 8.88
CA ALA A 46 0.10 -5.16 9.97
C ALA A 46 0.89 -5.55 11.22
N ASP A 47 0.94 -6.85 11.55
CA ASP A 47 1.74 -7.34 12.68
C ASP A 47 3.23 -7.29 12.39
N LEU A 48 3.63 -7.64 11.17
CA LEU A 48 5.01 -7.53 10.73
C LEU A 48 5.47 -6.05 10.72
N SER A 49 4.58 -5.16 10.30
CA SER A 49 4.84 -3.72 10.26
C SER A 49 5.03 -3.13 11.65
N ASP A 50 4.38 -3.64 12.68
CA ASP A 50 4.54 -3.15 14.06
C ASP A 50 5.98 -3.25 14.54
N PHE A 51 6.70 -4.29 14.15
CA PHE A 51 8.12 -4.44 14.49
C PHE A 51 8.95 -3.26 13.96
N PHE A 52 8.77 -2.92 12.69
CA PHE A 52 9.49 -1.79 12.08
C PHE A 52 8.96 -0.44 12.56
N TYR A 53 7.65 -0.33 12.75
CA TYR A 53 6.99 0.89 13.17
C TYR A 53 7.51 1.42 14.51
N ILE A 54 7.76 0.53 15.48
CA ILE A 54 8.30 0.92 16.79
C ILE A 54 9.64 1.65 16.64
N TRP A 55 10.52 1.16 15.79
CA TRP A 55 11.83 1.76 15.55
C TRP A 55 11.72 3.06 14.76
N LEU A 56 10.94 3.07 13.70
CA LEU A 56 10.69 4.26 12.89
C LEU A 56 10.06 5.37 13.72
N ARG A 57 9.08 5.03 14.56
CA ARG A 57 8.45 5.99 15.45
C ARG A 57 9.44 6.63 16.42
N ARG A 58 10.35 5.86 16.99
CA ARG A 58 11.39 6.40 17.89
C ARG A 58 12.33 7.35 17.18
N SER A 59 12.66 7.09 15.94
CA SER A 59 13.64 7.86 15.17
C SER A 59 13.04 9.07 14.46
N LEU A 60 11.79 8.98 14.00
CA LEU A 60 11.19 9.92 13.06
C LEU A 60 9.98 10.70 13.61
N LYS A 61 9.48 10.37 14.80
CA LYS A 61 8.28 11.02 15.36
C LYS A 61 8.42 12.54 15.49
N GLU A 62 9.60 13.04 15.79
CA GLU A 62 9.84 14.48 15.90
C GLU A 62 9.85 15.17 14.55
N THR A 63 10.32 14.47 13.50
CA THR A 63 10.38 15.00 12.14
C THR A 63 9.03 14.89 11.42
N TYR A 64 8.30 13.79 11.65
CA TYR A 64 7.03 13.48 10.99
C TYR A 64 5.94 13.13 12.01
N PRO A 65 5.54 14.06 12.88
CA PRO A 65 4.63 13.75 14.00
C PRO A 65 3.29 13.21 13.53
N GLN A 66 2.75 13.66 12.40
CA GLN A 66 1.44 13.23 11.89
C GLN A 66 1.43 11.75 11.49
N MET A 67 2.56 11.23 11.00
CA MET A 67 2.66 9.83 10.55
C MET A 67 2.78 8.85 11.71
N PHE A 68 3.19 9.31 12.88
CA PHE A 68 3.51 8.47 14.02
C PHE A 68 2.63 8.76 15.27
N LEU A 69 1.41 9.23 15.03
CA LEU A 69 0.43 9.47 16.12
C LEU A 69 -0.02 8.18 16.83
N PRO A 70 -0.42 7.11 16.12
CA PRO A 70 -0.82 5.87 16.76
C PRO A 70 0.34 5.18 17.51
N MET A 71 -0.01 4.31 18.44
CA MET A 71 0.98 3.48 19.15
C MET A 71 1.43 2.27 18.33
N VAL A 72 0.54 1.78 17.47
CA VAL A 72 0.74 0.62 16.58
C VAL A 72 0.18 0.92 15.19
N THR A 73 0.54 0.12 14.21
CA THR A 73 0.00 0.24 12.85
C THR A 73 -1.49 -0.08 12.80
N SER A 74 -2.19 0.41 11.77
CA SER A 74 -3.57 0.03 11.52
C SER A 74 -3.68 -1.47 11.28
N LYS A 75 -4.71 -2.10 11.86
CA LYS A 75 -5.02 -3.53 11.64
C LYS A 75 -6.05 -3.74 10.52
N ASN A 76 -6.52 -2.67 9.88
CA ASN A 76 -7.35 -2.73 8.69
C ASN A 76 -6.48 -2.98 7.47
N GLU A 77 -6.13 -4.23 7.25
CA GLU A 77 -5.36 -4.62 6.08
C GLU A 77 -6.17 -5.49 5.13
N LEU A 78 -5.85 -5.39 3.84
CA LEU A 78 -6.41 -6.23 2.80
C LEU A 78 -5.80 -7.63 2.87
N SER A 79 -6.25 -8.45 3.81
CA SER A 79 -5.69 -9.76 4.10
C SER A 79 -6.74 -10.68 4.70
N THR A 80 -6.59 -11.98 4.49
CA THR A 80 -7.44 -13.00 5.11
C THR A 80 -6.93 -13.47 6.48
N VAL A 81 -5.85 -12.89 6.97
CA VAL A 81 -5.25 -13.22 8.27
C VAL A 81 -6.06 -12.67 9.44
N SER A 82 -7.09 -11.89 9.16
CA SER A 82 -8.03 -11.35 10.16
C SER A 82 -8.69 -12.40 11.06
N THR A 83 -8.58 -13.68 10.73
CA THR A 83 -8.96 -14.79 11.63
C THR A 83 -8.20 -14.77 12.97
N TYR A 84 -7.00 -14.22 12.99
CA TYR A 84 -6.26 -14.00 14.24
C TYR A 84 -6.93 -12.98 15.15
N TYR A 85 -7.75 -12.11 14.58
CA TYR A 85 -8.50 -11.08 15.33
C TYR A 85 -9.95 -11.50 15.63
N GLY A 86 -10.27 -12.80 15.48
CA GLY A 86 -11.58 -13.35 15.80
C GLY A 86 -12.64 -13.19 14.71
N VAL A 87 -12.27 -12.76 13.52
CA VAL A 87 -13.17 -12.70 12.36
C VAL A 87 -13.29 -14.09 11.74
N PRO A 88 -14.52 -14.62 11.48
CA PRO A 88 -14.69 -15.89 10.81
C PRO A 88 -13.99 -15.91 9.44
N LYS A 89 -13.39 -17.05 9.11
CA LYS A 89 -12.64 -17.20 7.85
C LYS A 89 -13.45 -16.84 6.62
N GLU A 90 -14.70 -17.29 6.56
CA GLU A 90 -15.61 -17.04 5.41
C GLU A 90 -15.88 -15.54 5.23
N GLU A 91 -16.07 -14.81 6.34
CA GLU A 91 -16.29 -13.37 6.33
C GLU A 91 -15.02 -12.63 5.88
N SER A 92 -13.88 -13.04 6.39
CA SER A 92 -12.57 -12.51 5.98
C SER A 92 -12.31 -12.71 4.49
N GLU A 93 -12.58 -13.90 3.97
CA GLU A 93 -12.46 -14.19 2.53
C GLU A 93 -13.40 -13.36 1.67
N LYS A 94 -14.63 -13.17 2.12
CA LYS A 94 -15.62 -12.34 1.42
C LYS A 94 -15.18 -10.88 1.36
N THR A 95 -14.72 -10.33 2.48
CA THR A 95 -14.22 -8.96 2.56
C THR A 95 -13.01 -8.77 1.65
N TYR A 96 -12.01 -9.66 1.74
CA TYR A 96 -10.84 -9.62 0.87
C TYR A 96 -11.21 -9.57 -0.61
N ARG A 97 -12.12 -10.44 -1.06
CA ARG A 97 -12.56 -10.48 -2.46
C ARG A 97 -13.27 -9.19 -2.88
N ALA A 98 -14.14 -8.65 -2.02
CA ALA A 98 -14.86 -7.41 -2.30
C ALA A 98 -13.92 -6.22 -2.42
N ASP A 99 -12.96 -6.11 -1.50
CA ASP A 99 -11.97 -5.04 -1.48
C ASP A 99 -11.02 -5.15 -2.67
N MET A 100 -10.55 -6.35 -2.99
CA MET A 100 -9.71 -6.59 -4.17
C MET A 100 -10.42 -6.21 -5.47
N LEU A 101 -11.69 -6.57 -5.63
CA LEU A 101 -12.48 -6.17 -6.80
C LEU A 101 -12.62 -4.65 -6.88
N THR A 102 -12.81 -3.99 -5.73
CA THR A 102 -12.91 -2.53 -5.66
C THR A 102 -11.60 -1.87 -6.08
N VAL A 103 -10.48 -2.34 -5.56
CA VAL A 103 -9.15 -1.81 -5.90
C VAL A 103 -8.85 -2.04 -7.39
N CYS A 104 -9.01 -3.26 -7.88
CA CYS A 104 -8.77 -3.58 -9.28
C CYS A 104 -9.66 -2.75 -10.23
N GLY A 105 -10.94 -2.55 -9.89
CA GLY A 105 -11.84 -1.69 -10.65
C GLY A 105 -11.35 -0.26 -10.74
N LYS A 106 -10.95 0.31 -9.61
CA LYS A 106 -10.38 1.68 -9.57
C LYS A 106 -9.09 1.79 -10.37
N LEU A 107 -8.19 0.82 -10.25
CA LEU A 107 -6.94 0.81 -11.01
C LEU A 107 -7.20 0.71 -12.50
N TYR A 108 -8.16 -0.11 -12.92
CA TYR A 108 -8.58 -0.21 -14.32
C TYR A 108 -9.10 1.13 -14.86
N GLU A 109 -9.93 1.83 -14.09
CA GLU A 109 -10.46 3.16 -14.47
C GLU A 109 -9.36 4.25 -14.58
N CYS A 110 -8.22 4.03 -13.94
CA CYS A 110 -7.09 4.98 -13.93
C CYS A 110 -6.07 4.71 -15.02
N CYS A 111 -6.01 3.48 -15.51
CA CYS A 111 -5.05 3.10 -16.55
C CYS A 111 -5.28 3.90 -17.83
N SER A 112 -4.18 4.23 -18.51
CA SER A 112 -4.22 4.81 -19.83
C SER A 112 -4.69 3.76 -20.84
N GLU A 113 -5.48 4.20 -21.84
CA GLU A 113 -5.88 3.36 -22.99
C GLU A 113 -4.70 3.12 -23.96
N ASP A 114 -3.60 3.84 -23.79
CA ASP A 114 -2.44 3.82 -24.70
C ASP A 114 -1.38 2.75 -24.34
N TYR A 115 -1.65 1.88 -23.34
CA TYR A 115 -0.73 0.83 -22.88
C TYR A 115 -1.40 -0.53 -22.76
#